data_11e3109dc2e6e570adcfa84e3bca12cb
#
_entry.id   11e3109dc2e6e570adcfa84e3bca12cb
#
_cell.length_a   1.000
_cell.length_b   1.000
_cell.length_c   1.000
_cell.angle_alpha   90.00
_cell.angle_beta   90.00
_cell.angle_gamma   90.00
#
_symmetry.space_group_name_H-M   'P 1'
#
loop_
_entity.id
_entity.type
_entity.pdbx_description
1 polymer ?
#
loop_
_entity_poly.entity_id
_entity_poly.type
_entity_poly.pdbx_seq_one_letter_code
_entity_poly.pdbx_strand_id
1 'polypeptide(L)'
;IIGTATAATTAATTTDAGPHLLITGGVHGDEFESMAAIRRLADAVPADQLSGRLTLVPVVNEAAFLNGNRTAEDGLDLARVCPGEDDGSVTLRTAVALSALIQSADYYIDLHSGGIRMDVWPMSGYGLSDDPDRLEIQRRMARALNLPVIWGTCGNLDGRSLSVARDAGVPAIYTEYLGSGRCSPEGVDAYFEGCLNVMAELGMLDREQPPSQVELVIEDPRDGSGHMQLQNPSPITGQFTPAVVLGQRVAPGDLLGYVADVTGGDTREIISTQSGWVLAIRTYPRVRENETVIVVMEDVD
;
A
#
# COMPACT_ATOMS: atom_id res chain seq x y z
N ILE A 1 -31.15 3.64 10.77
CA ILE A 1 -30.60 2.28 10.99
C ILE A 1 -29.10 2.49 11.14
N ILE A 2 -28.62 2.38 12.37
CA ILE A 2 -27.20 2.46 12.70
C ILE A 2 -26.63 1.09 12.32
N GLY A 3 -25.96 1.01 11.16
CA GLY A 3 -25.18 -0.16 10.79
C GLY A 3 -23.94 -0.23 11.67
N THR A 4 -23.90 -1.20 12.56
CA THR A 4 -22.65 -1.60 13.22
C THR A 4 -21.73 -2.14 12.13
N ALA A 5 -20.58 -1.49 11.92
CA ALA A 5 -19.54 -1.99 11.03
C ALA A 5 -19.09 -3.36 11.53
N THR A 6 -19.61 -4.40 10.94
CA THR A 6 -19.09 -5.77 11.08
C THR A 6 -18.05 -5.93 9.99
N ALA A 7 -16.82 -5.46 10.23
CA ALA A 7 -15.70 -5.95 9.46
C ALA A 7 -15.72 -7.49 9.57
N ALA A 8 -15.89 -8.19 8.46
CA ALA A 8 -15.83 -9.64 8.44
C ALA A 8 -14.37 -10.04 8.73
N THR A 9 -14.03 -10.13 10.00
CA THR A 9 -12.72 -10.57 10.48
C THR A 9 -12.76 -12.07 10.58
N THR A 10 -12.06 -12.78 9.72
CA THR A 10 -11.85 -14.22 9.84
C THR A 10 -10.55 -14.44 10.62
N ALA A 11 -10.65 -14.89 11.86
CA ALA A 11 -9.50 -15.29 12.66
C ALA A 11 -9.38 -16.81 12.66
N ALA A 12 -8.27 -17.34 12.14
CA ALA A 12 -7.90 -18.75 12.33
C ALA A 12 -6.91 -18.82 13.49
N THR A 13 -7.23 -19.59 14.54
CA THR A 13 -6.37 -19.78 15.71
C THR A 13 -6.09 -21.25 15.88
N THR A 14 -4.82 -21.66 16.01
CA THR A 14 -4.50 -23.08 16.20
C THR A 14 -3.64 -23.42 17.41
N THR A 15 -2.79 -22.55 17.92
CA THR A 15 -2.06 -22.77 19.17
C THR A 15 -1.80 -21.47 19.90
N ASP A 16 -1.75 -21.50 21.24
CA ASP A 16 -1.38 -20.36 22.09
C ASP A 16 0.11 -19.98 21.99
N ALA A 17 0.89 -20.71 21.19
CA ALA A 17 2.33 -20.52 21.02
C ALA A 17 2.67 -20.31 19.54
N GLY A 18 2.86 -19.07 19.12
CA GLY A 18 3.30 -18.70 17.77
C GLY A 18 3.00 -17.23 17.45
N PRO A 19 3.56 -16.69 16.38
CA PRO A 19 3.39 -15.29 16.03
C PRO A 19 1.98 -14.95 15.57
N HIS A 20 1.56 -13.71 15.79
CA HIS A 20 0.31 -13.15 15.31
C HIS A 20 0.58 -12.23 14.12
N LEU A 21 0.17 -12.63 12.94
CA LEU A 21 0.23 -11.82 11.72
C LEU A 21 -1.15 -11.21 11.41
N LEU A 22 -1.17 -9.89 11.24
CA LEU A 22 -2.32 -9.15 10.71
C LEU A 22 -2.06 -8.84 9.22
N ILE A 23 -3.04 -9.15 8.36
CA ILE A 23 -3.04 -8.76 6.94
C ILE A 23 -4.31 -7.96 6.65
N THR A 24 -4.16 -6.75 6.14
CA THR A 24 -5.27 -5.86 5.77
C THR A 24 -5.25 -5.53 4.29
N GLY A 25 -6.45 -5.32 3.75
CA GLY A 25 -6.69 -4.75 2.44
C GLY A 25 -7.90 -3.83 2.49
N GLY A 26 -8.13 -3.07 1.42
CA GLY A 26 -9.30 -2.20 1.35
C GLY A 26 -9.29 -1.08 2.41
N VAL A 27 -8.13 -0.56 2.79
CA VAL A 27 -7.97 0.73 3.47
C VAL A 27 -8.55 1.83 2.59
N HIS A 28 -8.37 1.70 1.28
CA HIS A 28 -9.08 2.47 0.26
C HIS A 28 -10.10 1.57 -0.44
N GLY A 29 -11.30 2.08 -0.66
CA GLY A 29 -12.42 1.27 -1.14
C GLY A 29 -12.36 0.88 -2.60
N ASP A 30 -11.39 1.41 -3.35
CA ASP A 30 -11.17 1.20 -4.80
C ASP A 30 -9.91 0.38 -5.13
N GLU A 31 -9.36 -0.37 -4.15
CA GLU A 31 -8.14 -1.18 -4.27
C GLU A 31 -8.47 -2.67 -4.15
N PHE A 32 -8.74 -3.33 -5.28
CA PHE A 32 -9.47 -4.61 -5.31
C PHE A 32 -8.58 -5.87 -5.22
N GLU A 33 -7.34 -5.86 -5.72
CA GLU A 33 -6.44 -7.01 -5.69
C GLU A 33 -6.19 -7.50 -4.27
N SER A 34 -5.96 -6.57 -3.34
CA SER A 34 -5.75 -6.85 -1.92
C SER A 34 -6.95 -7.57 -1.30
N MET A 35 -8.17 -7.08 -1.59
CA MET A 35 -9.41 -7.63 -1.06
C MET A 35 -9.64 -9.07 -1.55
N ALA A 36 -9.39 -9.33 -2.84
CA ALA A 36 -9.56 -10.64 -3.45
C ALA A 36 -8.52 -11.64 -2.94
N ALA A 37 -7.26 -11.22 -2.82
CA ALA A 37 -6.17 -12.06 -2.30
C ALA A 37 -6.42 -12.48 -0.85
N ILE A 38 -6.87 -11.56 0.01
CA ILE A 38 -7.16 -11.86 1.42
C ILE A 38 -8.34 -12.83 1.55
N ARG A 39 -9.39 -12.69 0.75
CA ARG A 39 -10.50 -13.65 0.72
C ARG A 39 -10.01 -15.03 0.31
N ARG A 40 -9.16 -15.12 -0.70
CA ARG A 40 -8.55 -16.38 -1.13
C ARG A 40 -7.66 -17.00 -0.04
N LEU A 41 -6.89 -16.18 0.71
CA LEU A 41 -6.11 -16.66 1.86
C LEU A 41 -6.99 -17.27 2.94
N ALA A 42 -8.13 -16.65 3.24
CA ALA A 42 -9.08 -17.17 4.24
C ALA A 42 -9.61 -18.56 3.89
N ASP A 43 -9.79 -18.87 2.60
CA ASP A 43 -10.25 -20.16 2.11
C ASP A 43 -9.11 -21.19 1.98
N ALA A 44 -7.88 -20.73 1.73
CA ALA A 44 -6.76 -21.59 1.35
C ALA A 44 -5.84 -21.99 2.51
N VAL A 45 -5.86 -21.27 3.65
CA VAL A 45 -4.98 -21.55 4.80
C VAL A 45 -5.77 -22.31 5.88
N PRO A 46 -5.60 -23.65 5.98
CA PRO A 46 -6.28 -24.42 7.01
C PRO A 46 -5.69 -24.11 8.39
N ALA A 47 -6.57 -24.00 9.38
CA ALA A 47 -6.17 -23.65 10.73
C ALA A 47 -5.19 -24.67 11.36
N ASP A 48 -5.30 -25.95 11.00
CA ASP A 48 -4.45 -27.05 11.50
C ASP A 48 -3.05 -27.09 10.88
N GLN A 49 -2.80 -26.32 9.83
CA GLN A 49 -1.48 -26.15 9.20
C GLN A 49 -0.79 -24.85 9.62
N LEU A 50 -1.49 -23.98 10.36
CA LEU A 50 -0.98 -22.68 10.80
C LEU A 50 -0.32 -22.79 12.18
N SER A 51 0.92 -22.34 12.27
CA SER A 51 1.62 -22.12 13.53
C SER A 51 1.46 -20.67 13.97
N GLY A 52 0.71 -20.41 15.05
CA GLY A 52 0.43 -19.05 15.51
C GLY A 52 -0.99 -18.57 15.14
N ARG A 53 -1.15 -17.27 14.98
CA ARG A 53 -2.44 -16.61 14.73
C ARG A 53 -2.39 -15.77 13.46
N LEU A 54 -3.40 -15.92 12.60
CA LEU A 54 -3.58 -15.11 11.40
C LEU A 54 -4.89 -14.32 11.52
N THR A 55 -4.81 -12.99 11.40
CA THR A 55 -5.97 -12.12 11.32
C THR A 55 -6.04 -11.52 9.91
N LEU A 56 -7.15 -11.74 9.22
CA LEU A 56 -7.39 -11.30 7.86
C LEU A 56 -8.53 -10.27 7.81
N VAL A 57 -8.29 -9.09 7.25
CA VAL A 57 -9.29 -8.04 7.07
C VAL A 57 -9.33 -7.66 5.59
N PRO A 58 -10.22 -8.29 4.79
CA PRO A 58 -10.25 -8.07 3.34
C PRO A 58 -10.70 -6.65 2.94
N VAL A 59 -11.54 -6.01 3.76
CA VAL A 59 -12.03 -4.64 3.51
C VAL A 59 -12.03 -3.88 4.84
N VAL A 60 -11.03 -3.04 5.06
CA VAL A 60 -10.93 -2.21 6.27
C VAL A 60 -11.97 -1.09 6.23
N ASN A 61 -12.07 -0.38 5.11
CA ASN A 61 -12.98 0.76 4.94
C ASN A 61 -14.21 0.36 4.11
N GLU A 62 -15.14 -0.36 4.72
CA GLU A 62 -16.37 -0.81 4.06
C GLU A 62 -17.18 0.35 3.47
N ALA A 63 -17.26 1.48 4.17
CA ALA A 63 -17.99 2.67 3.69
C ALA A 63 -17.36 3.23 2.39
N ALA A 64 -16.02 3.27 2.29
CA ALA A 64 -15.33 3.66 1.07
C ALA A 64 -15.56 2.65 -0.05
N PHE A 65 -15.53 1.34 0.25
CA PHE A 65 -15.83 0.28 -0.72
C PHE A 65 -17.24 0.39 -1.28
N LEU A 66 -18.25 0.60 -0.42
CA LEU A 66 -19.65 0.77 -0.84
C LEU A 66 -19.83 2.05 -1.67
N ASN A 67 -19.03 3.06 -1.42
CA ASN A 67 -18.99 4.29 -2.22
C ASN A 67 -18.28 4.12 -3.58
N GLY A 68 -17.53 3.04 -3.76
CA GLY A 68 -16.71 2.79 -4.95
C GLY A 68 -15.58 3.82 -5.13
N ASN A 69 -15.03 4.34 -4.05
CA ASN A 69 -14.03 5.40 -4.03
C ASN A 69 -12.93 5.10 -3.01
N ARG A 70 -11.83 5.87 -3.12
CA ARG A 70 -10.74 5.86 -2.14
C ARG A 70 -11.23 6.16 -0.72
N THR A 71 -12.19 7.08 -0.58
CA THR A 71 -12.70 7.60 0.70
C THR A 71 -14.18 7.30 0.87
N ALA A 72 -14.64 7.27 2.13
CA ALA A 72 -16.04 7.22 2.49
C ALA A 72 -16.74 8.58 2.24
N GLU A 73 -18.01 8.70 2.66
CA GLU A 73 -18.83 9.92 2.51
C GLU A 73 -18.30 11.14 3.26
N ASP A 74 -17.48 10.94 4.31
CA ASP A 74 -16.83 12.01 5.05
C ASP A 74 -15.61 12.62 4.33
N GLY A 75 -15.19 12.01 3.21
CA GLY A 75 -14.09 12.46 2.37
C GLY A 75 -12.71 12.33 3.00
N LEU A 76 -12.58 11.71 4.18
CA LEU A 76 -11.32 11.53 4.86
C LEU A 76 -10.56 10.33 4.26
N ASP A 77 -9.25 10.51 4.07
CA ASP A 77 -8.35 9.43 3.69
C ASP A 77 -7.92 8.67 4.95
N LEU A 78 -8.37 7.41 5.09
CA LEU A 78 -8.06 6.58 6.25
C LEU A 78 -6.55 6.44 6.48
N ALA A 79 -5.76 6.38 5.40
CA ALA A 79 -4.31 6.35 5.47
C ALA A 79 -3.66 7.71 5.84
N ARG A 80 -4.41 8.67 6.35
CA ARG A 80 -3.93 9.99 6.82
C ARG A 80 -4.48 10.39 8.18
N VAL A 81 -5.39 9.59 8.73
CA VAL A 81 -6.12 9.93 9.98
C VAL A 81 -5.93 8.91 11.10
N CYS A 82 -5.07 7.91 10.93
CA CYS A 82 -4.70 7.00 12.01
C CYS A 82 -3.95 7.76 13.13
N PRO A 83 -4.21 7.44 14.42
CA PRO A 83 -4.94 6.29 14.91
C PRO A 83 -6.47 6.46 14.94
N GLY A 84 -7.05 7.60 14.54
CA GLY A 84 -8.47 7.85 14.52
C GLY A 84 -9.01 8.50 15.79
N GLU A 85 -10.35 8.60 15.87
CA GLU A 85 -11.10 9.18 16.99
C GLU A 85 -12.40 8.39 17.25
N ASP A 86 -12.67 7.99 18.49
CA ASP A 86 -13.83 7.16 18.87
C ASP A 86 -15.18 7.82 18.57
N ASP A 87 -15.28 9.13 18.84
CA ASP A 87 -16.50 9.93 18.60
C ASP A 87 -16.49 10.61 17.22
N GLY A 88 -15.56 10.24 16.34
CA GLY A 88 -15.37 10.84 15.04
C GLY A 88 -16.33 10.34 13.95
N SER A 89 -16.06 10.73 12.72
CA SER A 89 -16.77 10.26 11.53
C SER A 89 -16.55 8.77 11.28
N VAL A 90 -17.22 8.22 10.24
CA VAL A 90 -17.07 6.78 9.92
C VAL A 90 -15.62 6.38 9.69
N THR A 91 -14.84 7.20 8.96
CA THR A 91 -13.43 6.91 8.69
C THR A 91 -12.57 6.99 9.96
N LEU A 92 -12.80 7.97 10.84
CA LEU A 92 -12.08 8.09 12.11
C LEU A 92 -12.32 6.91 13.05
N ARG A 93 -13.56 6.45 13.18
CA ARG A 93 -13.89 5.25 13.97
C ARG A 93 -13.30 3.96 13.35
N THR A 94 -13.27 3.86 12.02
CA THR A 94 -12.62 2.76 11.32
C THR A 94 -11.12 2.75 11.59
N ALA A 95 -10.49 3.93 11.62
CA ALA A 95 -9.07 4.07 11.95
C ALA A 95 -8.76 3.63 13.39
N VAL A 96 -9.65 3.90 14.38
CA VAL A 96 -9.52 3.38 15.75
C VAL A 96 -9.54 1.86 15.78
N ALA A 97 -10.52 1.24 15.09
CA ALA A 97 -10.63 -0.21 15.05
C ALA A 97 -9.41 -0.88 14.37
N LEU A 98 -8.94 -0.31 13.26
CA LEU A 98 -7.72 -0.75 12.58
C LEU A 98 -6.50 -0.62 13.51
N SER A 99 -6.34 0.51 14.18
CA SER A 99 -5.22 0.77 15.09
C SER A 99 -5.18 -0.23 16.25
N ALA A 100 -6.33 -0.59 16.82
CA ALA A 100 -6.41 -1.62 17.85
C ALA A 100 -5.99 -3.01 17.35
N LEU A 101 -6.33 -3.37 16.12
CA LEU A 101 -5.87 -4.62 15.49
C LEU A 101 -4.36 -4.62 15.29
N ILE A 102 -3.80 -3.54 14.75
CA ILE A 102 -2.35 -3.39 14.53
C ILE A 102 -1.59 -3.54 15.85
N GLN A 103 -2.03 -2.83 16.90
CA GLN A 103 -1.40 -2.87 18.23
C GLN A 103 -1.47 -4.27 18.89
N SER A 104 -2.39 -5.14 18.48
CA SER A 104 -2.55 -6.50 19.00
C SER A 104 -1.73 -7.54 18.23
N ALA A 105 -1.08 -7.18 17.12
CA ALA A 105 -0.33 -8.07 16.25
C ALA A 105 1.17 -8.04 16.55
N ASP A 106 1.88 -9.13 16.24
CA ASP A 106 3.33 -9.20 16.27
C ASP A 106 3.94 -8.72 14.94
N TYR A 107 3.20 -8.88 13.82
CA TYR A 107 3.60 -8.49 12.47
C TYR A 107 2.40 -7.95 11.69
N TYR A 108 2.66 -7.03 10.76
CA TYR A 108 1.60 -6.40 9.99
C TYR A 108 1.93 -6.28 8.49
N ILE A 109 0.95 -6.60 7.64
CA ILE A 109 1.00 -6.36 6.18
C ILE A 109 -0.21 -5.53 5.78
N ASP A 110 0.03 -4.40 5.12
CA ASP A 110 -1.00 -3.52 4.54
C ASP A 110 -0.97 -3.59 3.01
N LEU A 111 -1.96 -4.26 2.42
CA LEU A 111 -2.01 -4.47 0.98
C LEU A 111 -2.80 -3.36 0.29
N HIS A 112 -2.14 -2.65 -0.65
CA HIS A 112 -2.69 -1.55 -1.43
C HIS A 112 -2.54 -1.77 -2.94
N SER A 113 -3.14 -0.88 -3.72
CA SER A 113 -2.90 -0.68 -5.15
C SER A 113 -3.11 0.80 -5.51
N GLY A 114 -2.84 1.19 -6.75
CA GLY A 114 -3.04 2.57 -7.20
C GLY A 114 -4.50 3.03 -7.26
N GLY A 115 -5.46 2.19 -6.85
CA GLY A 115 -6.89 2.47 -6.91
C GLY A 115 -7.36 2.77 -8.34
N ILE A 116 -8.38 3.64 -8.47
CA ILE A 116 -8.92 3.99 -9.80
C ILE A 116 -8.05 5.01 -10.56
N ARG A 117 -7.07 5.64 -9.90
CA ARG A 117 -6.40 6.83 -10.45
C ARG A 117 -4.97 6.59 -10.91
N MET A 118 -4.29 5.61 -10.36
CA MET A 118 -2.87 5.37 -10.61
C MET A 118 -2.64 3.93 -11.02
N ASP A 119 -1.57 3.69 -11.78
CA ASP A 119 -0.87 2.42 -11.80
C ASP A 119 0.45 2.59 -11.03
N VAL A 120 0.76 1.64 -10.14
CA VAL A 120 2.00 1.61 -9.38
C VAL A 120 2.82 0.40 -9.80
N TRP A 121 4.11 0.56 -10.00
CA TRP A 121 5.02 -0.56 -10.25
C TRP A 121 4.98 -1.51 -9.05
N PRO A 122 4.70 -2.82 -9.25
CA PRO A 122 4.52 -3.74 -8.14
C PRO A 122 5.67 -3.68 -7.15
N MET A 123 5.35 -3.33 -5.90
CA MET A 123 6.35 -3.11 -4.87
C MET A 123 5.88 -3.51 -3.48
N SER A 124 6.85 -3.80 -2.61
CA SER A 124 6.69 -3.80 -1.15
C SER A 124 7.53 -2.68 -0.54
N GLY A 125 7.02 -2.07 0.52
CA GLY A 125 7.72 -0.99 1.19
C GLY A 125 7.60 -1.06 2.71
N TYR A 126 8.47 -0.30 3.39
CA TYR A 126 8.49 -0.17 4.85
C TYR A 126 9.04 1.19 5.27
N GLY A 127 8.66 1.62 6.47
CA GLY A 127 9.32 2.75 7.12
C GLY A 127 10.67 2.32 7.70
N LEU A 128 11.73 3.07 7.39
CA LEU A 128 13.04 2.89 8.02
C LEU A 128 12.93 3.09 9.54
N SER A 129 13.63 2.27 10.30
CA SER A 129 13.57 2.21 11.75
C SER A 129 14.95 2.34 12.36
N ASP A 130 15.04 3.09 13.48
CA ASP A 130 16.25 3.15 14.31
C ASP A 130 16.47 1.85 15.11
N ASP A 131 15.46 1.00 15.25
CA ASP A 131 15.57 -0.33 15.81
C ASP A 131 16.05 -1.30 14.73
N PRO A 132 17.31 -1.80 14.81
CA PRO A 132 17.90 -2.64 13.78
C PRO A 132 17.23 -4.00 13.65
N ASP A 133 16.70 -4.56 14.73
CA ASP A 133 16.03 -5.87 14.70
C ASP A 133 14.70 -5.75 13.99
N ARG A 134 13.92 -4.70 14.30
CA ARG A 134 12.67 -4.41 13.60
C ARG A 134 12.89 -4.15 12.11
N LEU A 135 13.90 -3.33 11.76
CA LEU A 135 14.23 -3.03 10.38
C LEU A 135 14.61 -4.30 9.60
N GLU A 136 15.40 -5.19 10.19
CA GLU A 136 15.79 -6.44 9.54
C GLU A 136 14.58 -7.38 9.34
N ILE A 137 13.65 -7.43 10.29
CA ILE A 137 12.40 -8.19 10.12
C ILE A 137 11.59 -7.62 8.95
N GLN A 138 11.41 -6.29 8.86
CA GLN A 138 10.70 -5.64 7.75
C GLN A 138 11.36 -5.93 6.41
N ARG A 139 12.70 -5.89 6.32
CA ARG A 139 13.45 -6.26 5.12
C ARG A 139 13.21 -7.70 4.69
N ARG A 140 13.21 -8.65 5.64
CA ARG A 140 12.92 -10.07 5.36
C ARG A 140 11.49 -10.26 4.89
N MET A 141 10.51 -9.64 5.55
CA MET A 141 9.10 -9.69 5.14
C MET A 141 8.92 -9.13 3.72
N ALA A 142 9.53 -7.98 3.40
CA ALA A 142 9.45 -7.38 2.08
C ALA A 142 10.09 -8.26 0.99
N ARG A 143 11.23 -8.90 1.27
CA ARG A 143 11.86 -9.86 0.35
C ARG A 143 11.01 -11.11 0.16
N ALA A 144 10.44 -11.65 1.25
CA ALA A 144 9.59 -12.83 1.18
C ALA A 144 8.31 -12.58 0.38
N LEU A 145 7.74 -11.37 0.44
CA LEU A 145 6.58 -10.98 -0.37
C LEU A 145 6.87 -11.09 -1.88
N ASN A 146 8.13 -10.96 -2.29
CA ASN A 146 8.66 -11.29 -3.60
C ASN A 146 8.11 -10.46 -4.77
N LEU A 147 7.83 -9.18 -4.55
CA LEU A 147 7.52 -8.21 -5.62
C LEU A 147 8.81 -7.61 -6.20
N PRO A 148 8.80 -7.11 -7.47
CA PRO A 148 10.02 -6.66 -8.16
C PRO A 148 10.72 -5.50 -7.48
N VAL A 149 10.01 -4.63 -6.77
CA VAL A 149 10.59 -3.45 -6.12
C VAL A 149 10.44 -3.53 -4.60
N ILE A 150 11.50 -3.16 -3.88
CA ILE A 150 11.46 -2.90 -2.44
C ILE A 150 11.87 -1.45 -2.19
N TRP A 151 11.01 -0.70 -1.48
CA TRP A 151 11.24 0.70 -1.17
C TRP A 151 11.16 0.97 0.34
N GLY A 152 12.31 1.14 0.98
CA GLY A 152 12.42 1.64 2.34
C GLY A 152 12.39 3.18 2.32
N THR A 153 11.51 3.79 3.11
CA THR A 153 11.35 5.25 3.14
C THR A 153 11.44 5.80 4.57
N CYS A 154 11.55 7.11 4.72
CA CYS A 154 11.53 7.77 6.01
C CYS A 154 10.37 7.27 6.88
N GLY A 155 10.68 6.81 8.09
CA GLY A 155 9.71 6.26 9.04
C GLY A 155 8.81 7.30 9.72
N ASN A 156 9.04 8.61 9.49
CA ASN A 156 8.40 9.72 10.23
C ASN A 156 7.09 10.21 9.59
N LEU A 157 6.40 9.37 8.82
CA LEU A 157 5.15 9.73 8.15
C LEU A 157 3.94 9.34 9.01
N ASP A 158 3.40 10.30 9.75
CA ASP A 158 2.26 10.10 10.65
C ASP A 158 0.91 9.95 9.93
N GLY A 159 -0.10 9.51 10.67
CA GLY A 159 -1.49 9.38 10.22
C GLY A 159 -1.77 8.09 9.42
N ARG A 160 -0.80 7.19 9.29
CA ARG A 160 -0.89 5.96 8.49
C ARG A 160 -1.03 4.72 9.39
N SER A 161 -1.52 3.62 8.82
CA SER A 161 -1.48 2.29 9.46
C SER A 161 -0.06 1.92 9.90
N LEU A 162 0.94 2.18 9.05
CA LEU A 162 2.35 1.93 9.36
C LEU A 162 2.88 2.83 10.50
N SER A 163 2.37 4.06 10.68
CA SER A 163 2.77 4.88 11.83
C SER A 163 2.25 4.31 13.15
N VAL A 164 1.04 3.73 13.15
CA VAL A 164 0.51 3.00 14.31
C VAL A 164 1.38 1.77 14.63
N ALA A 165 1.77 1.00 13.62
CA ALA A 165 2.67 -0.15 13.78
C ALA A 165 4.04 0.28 14.32
N ARG A 166 4.63 1.35 13.76
CA ARG A 166 5.89 1.95 14.24
C ARG A 166 5.82 2.29 15.72
N ASP A 167 4.78 3.00 16.14
CA ASP A 167 4.60 3.49 17.50
C ASP A 167 4.31 2.35 18.50
N ALA A 168 3.71 1.26 18.01
CA ALA A 168 3.49 0.02 18.77
C ALA A 168 4.70 -0.92 18.77
N GLY A 169 5.77 -0.62 18.02
CA GLY A 169 6.94 -1.50 17.89
C GLY A 169 6.70 -2.73 17.00
N VAL A 170 5.62 -2.75 16.21
CA VAL A 170 5.23 -3.86 15.32
C VAL A 170 5.96 -3.73 13.99
N PRO A 171 6.79 -4.72 13.57
CA PRO A 171 7.34 -4.76 12.22
C PRO A 171 6.23 -4.80 11.18
N ALA A 172 6.27 -3.87 10.21
CA ALA A 172 5.21 -3.71 9.24
C ALA A 172 5.75 -3.43 7.84
N ILE A 173 5.08 -3.98 6.83
CA ILE A 173 5.28 -3.66 5.42
C ILE A 173 3.96 -3.24 4.79
N TYR A 174 4.04 -2.44 3.73
CA TYR A 174 2.92 -2.17 2.83
C TYR A 174 3.27 -2.62 1.42
N THR A 175 2.27 -2.71 0.56
CA THR A 175 2.47 -3.11 -0.83
C THR A 175 1.67 -2.23 -1.76
N GLU A 176 2.11 -2.17 -3.03
CA GLU A 176 1.35 -1.58 -4.12
C GLU A 176 1.41 -2.52 -5.33
N TYR A 177 0.32 -2.67 -6.07
CA TYR A 177 0.28 -3.46 -7.28
C TYR A 177 -0.66 -2.85 -8.33
N LEU A 178 -0.11 -2.24 -9.39
CA LEU A 178 -0.89 -1.61 -10.46
C LEU A 178 -2.06 -0.77 -9.90
N GLY A 179 -3.26 -0.92 -10.44
CA GLY A 179 -4.46 -0.18 -10.05
C GLY A 179 -5.40 0.07 -11.23
N SER A 180 -5.67 1.35 -11.55
CA SER A 180 -6.57 1.77 -12.65
C SER A 180 -7.99 1.22 -12.51
N GLY A 181 -8.46 1.00 -11.26
CA GLY A 181 -9.78 0.45 -10.97
C GLY A 181 -9.98 -1.00 -11.43
N ARG A 182 -8.88 -1.73 -11.63
CA ARG A 182 -8.89 -3.14 -12.02
C ARG A 182 -8.76 -4.04 -10.79
N CYS A 183 -9.04 -5.33 -11.01
CA CYS A 183 -8.68 -6.43 -10.13
C CYS A 183 -8.02 -7.49 -11.01
N SER A 184 -6.71 -7.35 -11.20
CA SER A 184 -5.95 -8.24 -12.09
C SER A 184 -5.73 -9.60 -11.43
N PRO A 185 -5.95 -10.72 -12.14
CA PRO A 185 -5.66 -12.05 -11.62
C PRO A 185 -4.20 -12.19 -11.16
N GLU A 186 -3.27 -11.61 -11.92
CA GLU A 186 -1.83 -11.62 -11.64
C GLU A 186 -1.51 -10.89 -10.33
N GLY A 187 -2.17 -9.76 -10.04
CA GLY A 187 -2.02 -9.02 -8.78
C GLY A 187 -2.59 -9.78 -7.59
N VAL A 188 -3.75 -10.42 -7.80
CA VAL A 188 -4.35 -11.31 -6.78
C VAL A 188 -3.42 -12.49 -6.47
N ASP A 189 -2.85 -13.13 -7.51
CA ASP A 189 -1.90 -14.23 -7.35
C ASP A 189 -0.63 -13.76 -6.64
N ALA A 190 -0.06 -12.63 -7.04
CA ALA A 190 1.15 -12.06 -6.43
C ALA A 190 0.96 -11.78 -4.94
N TYR A 191 -0.17 -11.19 -4.54
CA TYR A 191 -0.47 -10.95 -3.13
C TYR A 191 -0.76 -12.23 -2.34
N PHE A 192 -1.51 -13.15 -2.93
CA PHE A 192 -1.80 -14.43 -2.32
C PHE A 192 -0.52 -15.23 -2.05
N GLU A 193 0.31 -15.43 -3.06
CA GLU A 193 1.59 -16.15 -2.96
C GLU A 193 2.59 -15.41 -2.04
N GLY A 194 2.68 -14.09 -2.18
CA GLY A 194 3.53 -13.24 -1.35
C GLY A 194 3.20 -13.33 0.13
N CYS A 195 1.92 -13.29 0.50
CA CYS A 195 1.49 -13.46 1.89
C CYS A 195 1.83 -14.85 2.44
N LEU A 196 1.65 -15.92 1.65
CA LEU A 196 2.07 -17.27 2.04
C LEU A 196 3.58 -17.37 2.26
N ASN A 197 4.38 -16.70 1.41
CA ASN A 197 5.83 -16.64 1.56
C ASN A 197 6.23 -15.89 2.85
N VAL A 198 5.57 -14.76 3.17
CA VAL A 198 5.81 -14.04 4.43
C VAL A 198 5.42 -14.91 5.64
N MET A 199 4.30 -15.62 5.57
CA MET A 199 3.93 -16.55 6.64
C MET A 199 4.98 -17.65 6.85
N ALA A 200 5.57 -18.18 5.76
CA ALA A 200 6.67 -19.14 5.85
C ALA A 200 7.95 -18.51 6.43
N GLU A 201 8.30 -17.29 6.02
CA GLU A 201 9.44 -16.53 6.57
C GLU A 201 9.32 -16.28 8.07
N LEU A 202 8.08 -16.07 8.55
CA LEU A 202 7.77 -15.90 9.97
C LEU A 202 7.60 -17.23 10.75
N GLY A 203 7.80 -18.38 10.09
CA GLY A 203 7.67 -19.69 10.70
C GLY A 203 6.22 -20.13 10.98
N MET A 204 5.25 -19.50 10.32
CA MET A 204 3.83 -19.80 10.48
C MET A 204 3.34 -20.93 9.57
N LEU A 205 4.03 -21.17 8.46
CA LEU A 205 3.74 -22.24 7.49
C LEU A 205 5.01 -22.99 7.12
N ASP A 206 4.89 -24.30 6.86
CA ASP A 206 5.94 -25.10 6.26
C ASP A 206 5.84 -24.96 4.73
N ARG A 207 6.66 -24.06 4.15
CA ARG A 207 6.68 -23.76 2.72
C ARG A 207 8.06 -23.37 2.28
N GLU A 208 8.50 -23.90 1.15
CA GLU A 208 9.76 -23.50 0.49
C GLU A 208 9.58 -22.13 -0.16
N GLN A 209 10.57 -21.26 0.01
CA GLN A 209 10.58 -19.94 -0.62
C GLN A 209 10.83 -20.07 -2.14
N PRO A 210 10.06 -19.39 -2.99
CA PRO A 210 10.29 -19.39 -4.42
C PRO A 210 11.58 -18.62 -4.78
N PRO A 211 12.10 -18.77 -6.00
CA PRO A 211 13.17 -17.91 -6.50
C PRO A 211 12.79 -16.43 -6.40
N SER A 212 13.76 -15.59 -6.03
CA SER A 212 13.53 -14.14 -5.89
C SER A 212 13.16 -13.49 -7.23
N GLN A 213 12.11 -12.67 -7.21
CA GLN A 213 11.72 -11.77 -8.29
C GLN A 213 12.10 -10.31 -7.99
N VAL A 214 12.77 -10.05 -6.87
CA VAL A 214 13.22 -8.70 -6.49
C VAL A 214 14.32 -8.23 -7.43
N GLU A 215 14.05 -7.15 -8.15
CA GLU A 215 14.95 -6.55 -9.15
C GLU A 215 15.64 -5.30 -8.60
N LEU A 216 14.93 -4.55 -7.74
CA LEU A 216 15.38 -3.26 -7.25
C LEU A 216 15.07 -3.10 -5.76
N VAL A 217 16.08 -2.67 -4.99
CA VAL A 217 15.96 -2.33 -3.56
C VAL A 217 16.53 -0.94 -3.36
N ILE A 218 15.70 -0.01 -2.89
CA ILE A 218 16.12 1.36 -2.54
C ILE A 218 15.66 1.64 -1.11
N GLU A 219 16.57 2.16 -0.29
CA GLU A 219 16.27 2.71 1.04
C GLU A 219 16.61 4.19 1.05
N ASP A 220 15.60 5.04 1.15
CA ASP A 220 15.74 6.50 1.15
C ASP A 220 15.41 7.07 2.54
N PRO A 221 16.43 7.40 3.36
CA PRO A 221 16.23 7.93 4.69
C PRO A 221 15.86 9.43 4.71
N ARG A 222 15.86 10.11 3.57
CA ARG A 222 15.58 11.56 3.50
C ARG A 222 14.17 11.87 3.98
N ASP A 223 14.03 12.97 4.71
CA ASP A 223 12.72 13.43 5.16
C ASP A 223 11.76 13.61 3.98
N GLY A 224 10.55 13.08 4.14
CA GLY A 224 9.51 13.15 3.11
C GLY A 224 9.66 12.13 1.98
N SER A 225 10.66 11.26 1.99
CA SER A 225 10.76 10.14 1.08
C SER A 225 9.49 9.32 1.10
N GLY A 226 8.77 8.83 0.42
CA GLY A 226 7.47 8.13 0.56
C GLY A 226 6.23 9.04 0.53
N HIS A 227 6.38 10.35 0.38
CA HIS A 227 5.28 11.28 0.10
C HIS A 227 4.87 11.25 -1.37
N MET A 228 4.30 10.15 -1.83
CA MET A 228 3.92 9.96 -3.23
C MET A 228 2.93 11.03 -3.76
N GLN A 229 2.06 11.57 -2.90
CA GLN A 229 1.03 12.53 -3.31
C GLN A 229 1.53 13.96 -3.54
N LEU A 230 2.80 14.24 -3.32
CA LEU A 230 3.38 15.58 -3.47
C LEU A 230 4.32 15.72 -4.68
N GLN A 231 4.55 14.60 -5.41
CA GLN A 231 5.53 14.57 -6.48
C GLN A 231 4.91 14.93 -7.84
N ASN A 232 5.69 15.62 -8.66
CA ASN A 232 5.37 15.96 -10.05
C ASN A 232 3.89 16.37 -10.21
N PRO A 233 3.47 17.47 -9.56
CA PRO A 233 2.08 17.92 -9.58
C PRO A 233 1.70 18.47 -10.95
N SER A 234 0.43 18.31 -11.31
CA SER A 234 -0.12 18.93 -12.51
C SER A 234 -0.10 20.46 -12.41
N PRO A 235 0.43 21.17 -13.42
CA PRO A 235 0.49 22.63 -13.42
C PRO A 235 -0.87 23.32 -13.69
N ILE A 236 -1.83 22.60 -14.25
CA ILE A 236 -3.19 23.09 -14.55
C ILE A 236 -4.22 21.98 -14.35
N THR A 237 -5.48 22.36 -14.21
CA THR A 237 -6.61 21.40 -14.30
C THR A 237 -6.86 21.04 -15.76
N GLY A 238 -6.86 19.72 -16.07
CA GLY A 238 -7.02 19.28 -17.45
C GLY A 238 -6.98 17.78 -17.65
N GLN A 239 -6.54 17.37 -18.82
CA GLN A 239 -6.33 15.98 -19.21
C GLN A 239 -4.83 15.66 -19.25
N PHE A 240 -4.40 14.75 -18.40
CA PHE A 240 -3.01 14.27 -18.36
C PHE A 240 -2.79 13.16 -19.41
N THR A 241 -1.63 13.24 -20.07
CA THR A 241 -1.11 12.20 -20.99
C THR A 241 0.34 11.91 -20.59
N PRO A 242 0.66 10.70 -20.12
CA PRO A 242 2.04 10.35 -19.76
C PRO A 242 2.91 10.20 -21.01
N ALA A 243 4.22 10.55 -20.85
CA ALA A 243 5.27 10.33 -21.85
C ALA A 243 6.27 9.26 -21.40
N VAL A 244 6.05 8.66 -20.25
CA VAL A 244 6.90 7.64 -19.63
C VAL A 244 6.09 6.39 -19.28
N VAL A 245 6.78 5.30 -18.96
CA VAL A 245 6.19 4.03 -18.51
C VAL A 245 6.70 3.64 -17.13
N LEU A 246 5.99 2.76 -16.40
CA LEU A 246 6.44 2.21 -15.11
C LEU A 246 7.79 1.54 -15.28
N GLY A 247 8.67 1.74 -14.29
CA GLY A 247 10.03 1.19 -14.29
C GLY A 247 11.00 1.89 -15.25
N GLN A 248 10.56 2.95 -15.96
CA GLN A 248 11.47 3.77 -16.78
C GLN A 248 12.39 4.61 -15.89
N ARG A 249 13.69 4.62 -16.22
CA ARG A 249 14.63 5.52 -15.59
C ARG A 249 14.50 6.92 -16.17
N VAL A 250 14.49 7.95 -15.31
CA VAL A 250 14.41 9.36 -15.68
C VAL A 250 15.48 10.18 -14.96
N ALA A 251 15.82 11.33 -15.54
CA ALA A 251 16.77 12.29 -15.00
C ALA A 251 16.15 13.71 -15.01
N PRO A 252 16.73 14.69 -14.28
CA PRO A 252 16.29 16.07 -14.37
C PRO A 252 16.33 16.59 -15.80
N GLY A 253 15.21 17.17 -16.25
CA GLY A 253 15.02 17.64 -17.63
C GLY A 253 14.25 16.68 -18.53
N ASP A 254 14.04 15.44 -18.13
CA ASP A 254 13.24 14.48 -18.92
C ASP A 254 11.75 14.83 -18.88
N LEU A 255 11.09 14.65 -20.01
CA LEU A 255 9.66 14.84 -20.14
C LEU A 255 8.89 13.67 -19.49
N LEU A 256 8.06 13.96 -18.50
CA LEU A 256 7.20 12.99 -17.82
C LEU A 256 5.82 12.89 -18.49
N GLY A 257 5.31 13.97 -19.04
CA GLY A 257 3.99 13.99 -19.67
C GLY A 257 3.50 15.40 -19.97
N TYR A 258 2.22 15.47 -20.39
CA TYR A 258 1.55 16.71 -20.74
C TYR A 258 0.21 16.81 -20.03
N VAL A 259 -0.21 18.04 -19.71
CA VAL A 259 -1.60 18.33 -19.31
C VAL A 259 -2.16 19.37 -20.25
N ALA A 260 -3.25 19.00 -20.93
CA ALA A 260 -4.00 19.92 -21.77
C ALA A 260 -5.25 20.40 -21.02
N ASP A 261 -5.62 21.67 -21.15
CA ASP A 261 -6.88 22.18 -20.62
C ASP A 261 -8.09 21.51 -21.34
N VAL A 262 -9.29 21.77 -20.86
CA VAL A 262 -10.53 21.12 -21.41
C VAL A 262 -10.79 21.43 -22.88
N THR A 263 -10.20 22.48 -23.43
CA THR A 263 -10.32 22.88 -24.83
C THR A 263 -9.16 22.42 -25.69
N GLY A 264 -8.06 22.01 -25.06
CA GLY A 264 -6.79 21.74 -25.75
C GLY A 264 -6.03 23.00 -26.19
N GLY A 265 -6.49 24.18 -25.78
CA GLY A 265 -5.88 25.47 -26.15
C GLY A 265 -4.63 25.81 -25.34
N ASP A 266 -4.53 25.35 -24.11
CA ASP A 266 -3.33 25.45 -23.25
C ASP A 266 -2.83 24.04 -22.91
N THR A 267 -1.59 23.75 -23.30
CA THR A 267 -0.92 22.46 -23.00
C THR A 267 0.38 22.74 -22.26
N ARG A 268 0.56 22.09 -21.11
CA ARG A 268 1.73 22.25 -20.25
C ARG A 268 2.51 20.94 -20.13
N GLU A 269 3.83 21.04 -20.27
CA GLU A 269 4.75 19.93 -20.03
C GLU A 269 4.97 19.75 -18.52
N ILE A 270 5.19 18.49 -18.13
CA ILE A 270 5.67 18.11 -16.80
C ILE A 270 7.06 17.53 -17.00
N ILE A 271 8.05 18.23 -16.47
CA ILE A 271 9.46 17.90 -16.60
C ILE A 271 9.97 17.37 -15.28
N SER A 272 10.72 16.27 -15.31
CA SER A 272 11.34 15.71 -14.10
C SER A 272 12.37 16.67 -13.50
N THR A 273 12.31 16.83 -12.19
CA THR A 273 13.39 17.45 -11.40
C THR A 273 14.21 16.41 -10.64
N GLN A 274 13.84 15.14 -10.78
CA GLN A 274 14.35 14.00 -10.02
C GLN A 274 15.12 13.05 -10.93
N SER A 275 16.11 12.34 -10.35
CA SER A 275 16.80 11.20 -10.97
C SER A 275 16.34 9.93 -10.28
N GLY A 276 15.87 8.93 -11.03
CA GLY A 276 15.37 7.69 -10.46
C GLY A 276 14.48 6.89 -11.40
N TRP A 277 13.55 6.15 -10.82
CA TRP A 277 12.67 5.22 -11.52
C TRP A 277 11.22 5.67 -11.41
N VAL A 278 10.49 5.65 -12.50
CA VAL A 278 9.04 5.93 -12.51
C VAL A 278 8.31 4.83 -11.75
N LEU A 279 7.89 5.15 -10.53
CA LEU A 279 7.22 4.21 -9.63
C LEU A 279 5.72 4.17 -9.84
N ALA A 280 5.08 5.34 -10.06
CA ALA A 280 3.64 5.39 -10.27
C ALA A 280 3.27 6.41 -11.35
N ILE A 281 2.22 6.10 -12.09
CA ILE A 281 1.70 6.92 -13.19
C ILE A 281 0.19 7.08 -13.02
N ARG A 282 -0.29 8.32 -13.14
CA ARG A 282 -1.73 8.58 -13.21
C ARG A 282 -2.30 8.03 -14.50
N THR A 283 -3.30 7.16 -14.37
CA THR A 283 -4.01 6.52 -15.50
C THR A 283 -5.41 7.09 -15.70
N TYR A 284 -6.02 7.62 -14.64
CA TYR A 284 -7.26 8.39 -14.77
C TYR A 284 -6.94 9.78 -15.34
N PRO A 285 -7.28 10.06 -16.60
CA PRO A 285 -6.69 11.17 -17.33
C PRO A 285 -7.10 12.55 -16.79
N ARG A 286 -8.29 12.69 -16.19
CA ARG A 286 -8.70 13.97 -15.60
C ARG A 286 -7.86 14.25 -14.35
N VAL A 287 -7.25 15.43 -14.30
CA VAL A 287 -6.42 15.91 -13.19
C VAL A 287 -6.81 17.31 -12.78
N ARG A 288 -6.71 17.63 -11.50
CA ARG A 288 -6.76 19.02 -11.02
C ARG A 288 -5.36 19.59 -10.89
N GLU A 289 -5.27 20.89 -10.96
CA GLU A 289 -4.03 21.60 -10.60
C GLU A 289 -3.54 21.16 -9.21
N ASN A 290 -2.24 20.94 -9.08
CA ASN A 290 -1.54 20.44 -7.90
C ASN A 290 -1.81 18.96 -7.52
N GLU A 291 -2.61 18.20 -8.26
CA GLU A 291 -2.67 16.74 -8.07
C GLU A 291 -1.43 16.06 -8.68
N THR A 292 -0.85 15.09 -7.96
CA THR A 292 0.27 14.26 -8.45
C THR A 292 -0.14 13.47 -9.69
N VAL A 293 0.74 13.41 -10.68
CA VAL A 293 0.54 12.63 -11.91
C VAL A 293 1.60 11.54 -12.12
N ILE A 294 2.81 11.75 -11.62
CA ILE A 294 3.93 10.79 -11.69
C ILE A 294 4.63 10.76 -10.33
N VAL A 295 5.01 9.57 -9.90
CA VAL A 295 5.90 9.38 -8.75
C VAL A 295 7.22 8.82 -9.25
N VAL A 296 8.32 9.45 -8.86
CA VAL A 296 9.68 8.99 -9.13
C VAL A 296 10.28 8.49 -7.81
N MET A 297 10.68 7.23 -7.78
CA MET A 297 11.50 6.67 -6.72
C MET A 297 12.94 7.07 -7.00
N GLU A 298 13.46 7.99 -6.20
CA GLU A 298 14.75 8.59 -6.44
C GLU A 298 15.92 7.65 -6.13
N ASP A 299 17.01 7.81 -6.90
CA ASP A 299 18.29 7.21 -6.53
C ASP A 299 18.76 7.79 -5.19
N VAL A 300 19.33 6.94 -4.36
CA VAL A 300 20.03 7.34 -3.13
C VAL A 300 21.51 7.07 -3.38
N ASP A 301 22.29 8.16 -3.42
CA ASP A 301 23.77 8.09 -3.56
C ASP A 301 24.46 7.58 -2.29
#